data_35d78c7578b0886f5059b325f4f5fc6b
#
_entry.id   35d78c7578b0886f5059b325f4f5fc6b
#
_cell.length_a   1.000
_cell.length_b   1.000
_cell.length_c   1.000
_cell.angle_alpha   90.00
_cell.angle_beta   90.00
_cell.angle_gamma   90.00
#
_symmetry.space_group_name_H-M   'P 1'
#
loop_
_entity.id
_entity.type
_entity.pdbx_description
1 polymer ?
#
loop_
_entity_poly.entity_id
_entity_poly.type
_entity_poly.pdbx_seq_one_letter_code
_entity_poly.pdbx_strand_id
1 'polypeptide(L)'
;MAEIVLQVSLKSTKSSEELFRYFADFTTTNEWDPNTVKTELISGEGGIGSKYSNTSKFNGKESSLVYEVIEYKPNTVIRLRGENKNITAVDSMLIVDHGDSRTFTYEAKFKLKGLANLASPFLAKAFKKLAKDAEDGLRMVL
;
A
#
# COMPACT_ATOMS: atom_id res chain seq x y z
N MET A 1 -9.67 10.38 -16.53
CA MET A 1 -9.25 10.72 -15.17
C MET A 1 -7.83 10.28 -14.97
N ALA A 2 -6.97 11.17 -14.48
CA ALA A 2 -5.56 10.85 -14.32
C ALA A 2 -5.32 9.92 -13.13
N GLU A 3 -4.40 9.01 -13.30
CA GLU A 3 -3.99 8.05 -12.30
C GLU A 3 -2.55 8.29 -11.89
N ILE A 4 -2.28 8.22 -10.60
CA ILE A 4 -0.91 8.30 -10.07
C ILE A 4 -0.51 6.92 -9.62
N VAL A 5 0.67 6.47 -10.06
CA VAL A 5 1.19 5.15 -9.71
C VAL A 5 2.51 5.33 -8.96
N LEU A 6 2.55 4.78 -7.74
CA LEU A 6 3.79 4.63 -6.98
C LEU A 6 4.17 3.16 -7.00
N GLN A 7 5.44 2.87 -7.24
CA GLN A 7 5.91 1.50 -7.27
C GLN A 7 7.29 1.40 -6.67
N VAL A 8 7.47 0.44 -5.78
CA VAL A 8 8.74 0.15 -5.12
C VAL A 8 8.99 -1.35 -5.24
N SER A 9 10.13 -1.74 -5.81
CA SER A 9 10.52 -3.15 -5.90
C SER A 9 11.84 -3.35 -5.16
N LEU A 10 11.86 -4.33 -4.25
CA LEU A 10 13.01 -4.60 -3.40
C LEU A 10 13.25 -6.10 -3.33
N LYS A 11 14.52 -6.47 -3.13
CA LYS A 11 14.91 -7.86 -2.97
C LYS A 11 14.83 -8.26 -1.51
N SER A 12 14.41 -9.50 -1.24
CA SER A 12 14.39 -10.08 0.11
C SER A 12 14.87 -11.52 0.06
N THR A 13 15.53 -11.96 1.13
CA THR A 13 15.90 -13.37 1.31
C THR A 13 14.90 -14.12 2.18
N LYS A 14 13.89 -13.42 2.72
CA LYS A 14 12.80 -14.06 3.46
C LYS A 14 11.97 -14.91 2.52
N SER A 15 11.35 -15.99 3.04
CA SER A 15 10.54 -16.88 2.21
C SER A 15 9.27 -16.18 1.73
N SER A 16 8.71 -16.68 0.63
CA SER A 16 7.44 -16.17 0.11
C SER A 16 6.32 -16.27 1.15
N GLU A 17 6.32 -17.36 1.94
CA GLU A 17 5.33 -17.57 3.00
C GLU A 17 5.46 -16.53 4.09
N GLU A 18 6.70 -16.24 4.50
CA GLU A 18 6.97 -15.24 5.54
C GLU A 18 6.58 -13.85 5.08
N LEU A 19 6.96 -13.47 3.86
CA LEU A 19 6.60 -12.18 3.27
C LEU A 19 5.08 -12.05 3.14
N PHE A 20 4.42 -13.09 2.64
CA PHE A 20 2.97 -13.03 2.44
C PHE A 20 2.24 -12.91 3.78
N ARG A 21 2.64 -13.69 4.77
CA ARG A 21 2.02 -13.65 6.10
C ARG A 21 2.11 -12.25 6.71
N TYR A 22 3.26 -11.61 6.53
CA TYR A 22 3.47 -10.26 7.07
C TYR A 22 2.63 -9.22 6.33
N PHE A 23 2.75 -9.18 5.00
CA PHE A 23 2.09 -8.13 4.20
C PHE A 23 0.60 -8.35 3.97
N ALA A 24 0.11 -9.58 4.08
CA ALA A 24 -1.32 -9.85 3.98
C ALA A 24 -2.09 -9.24 5.16
N ASP A 25 -1.43 -9.05 6.28
CA ASP A 25 -1.99 -8.30 7.40
C ASP A 25 -1.71 -6.81 7.16
N PHE A 26 -2.73 -6.09 6.71
CA PHE A 26 -2.58 -4.68 6.34
C PHE A 26 -2.29 -3.77 7.56
N THR A 27 -2.51 -4.27 8.78
CA THR A 27 -2.13 -3.51 9.98
C THR A 27 -0.62 -3.35 10.11
N THR A 28 0.18 -4.13 9.36
CA THR A 28 1.63 -3.98 9.36
C THR A 28 2.07 -2.64 8.75
N THR A 29 1.18 -1.94 8.04
CA THR A 29 1.47 -0.56 7.60
C THR A 29 1.81 0.34 8.78
N ASN A 30 1.28 0.04 9.97
CA ASN A 30 1.64 0.77 11.20
C ASN A 30 3.13 0.64 11.50
N GLU A 31 3.79 -0.40 10.99
CA GLU A 31 5.20 -0.67 11.26
C GLU A 31 6.12 -0.14 10.17
N TRP A 32 5.74 -0.32 8.89
CA TRP A 32 6.68 -0.02 7.80
C TRP A 32 6.36 1.26 7.03
N ASP A 33 5.13 1.77 7.09
CA ASP A 33 4.78 3.00 6.36
C ASP A 33 4.86 4.22 7.28
N PRO A 34 5.88 5.08 7.12
CA PRO A 34 6.04 6.24 8.01
C PRO A 34 4.88 7.23 7.94
N ASN A 35 4.11 7.20 6.85
CA ASN A 35 2.98 8.13 6.67
C ASN A 35 1.68 7.58 7.25
N THR A 36 1.65 6.31 7.65
CA THR A 36 0.49 5.73 8.31
C THR A 36 0.37 6.27 9.73
N VAL A 37 -0.80 6.85 10.04
CA VAL A 37 -1.15 7.23 11.41
C VAL A 37 -1.71 6.02 12.14
N LYS A 38 -2.68 5.32 11.50
CA LYS A 38 -3.27 4.12 12.10
C LYS A 38 -3.96 3.28 11.04
N THR A 39 -3.72 1.97 11.07
CA THR A 39 -4.46 0.99 10.29
C THR A 39 -5.01 -0.06 11.25
N GLU A 40 -6.31 -0.37 11.13
CA GLU A 40 -6.94 -1.40 11.95
C GLU A 40 -7.94 -2.22 11.15
N LEU A 41 -8.04 -3.50 11.48
CA LEU A 41 -9.03 -4.39 10.89
C LEU A 41 -10.39 -4.08 11.49
N ILE A 42 -11.37 -3.74 10.64
CA ILE A 42 -12.71 -3.38 11.11
C ILE A 42 -13.78 -4.40 10.73
N SER A 43 -13.47 -5.31 9.81
CA SER A 43 -14.43 -6.35 9.39
C SER A 43 -13.67 -7.52 8.77
N GLY A 44 -14.12 -8.74 9.05
CA GLY A 44 -13.51 -9.96 8.53
C GLY A 44 -12.34 -10.45 9.36
N GLU A 45 -11.61 -11.43 8.82
CA GLU A 45 -10.50 -12.11 9.51
C GLU A 45 -9.18 -11.97 8.78
N GLY A 46 -9.10 -11.06 7.80
CA GLY A 46 -7.87 -10.78 7.05
C GLY A 46 -7.83 -11.35 5.64
N GLY A 47 -8.78 -12.22 5.26
CA GLY A 47 -8.86 -12.75 3.91
C GLY A 47 -9.70 -11.89 2.97
N ILE A 48 -10.09 -12.46 1.83
CA ILE A 48 -10.94 -11.78 0.84
C ILE A 48 -12.16 -11.16 1.52
N GLY A 49 -12.46 -9.91 1.16
CA GLY A 49 -13.62 -9.19 1.68
C GLY A 49 -13.38 -8.52 3.03
N SER A 50 -12.27 -8.81 3.70
CA SER A 50 -11.93 -8.13 4.96
C SER A 50 -11.72 -6.66 4.72
N LYS A 51 -12.06 -5.83 5.72
CA LYS A 51 -11.95 -4.38 5.60
C LYS A 51 -11.06 -3.81 6.69
N TYR A 52 -10.26 -2.84 6.28
CA TYR A 52 -9.35 -2.11 7.16
C TYR A 52 -9.63 -0.63 7.08
N SER A 53 -9.60 0.05 8.23
CA SER A 53 -9.61 1.51 8.25
C SER A 53 -8.16 1.97 8.28
N ASN A 54 -7.79 2.84 7.36
CA ASN A 54 -6.44 3.39 7.27
C ASN A 54 -6.50 4.90 7.30
N THR A 55 -5.79 5.50 8.26
CA THR A 55 -5.58 6.94 8.32
C THR A 55 -4.10 7.19 8.07
N SER A 56 -3.81 8.06 7.11
CA SER A 56 -2.43 8.42 6.78
C SER A 56 -2.29 9.92 6.61
N LYS A 57 -1.05 10.40 6.68
CA LYS A 57 -0.73 11.80 6.42
C LYS A 57 -0.18 11.93 5.01
N PHE A 58 -0.75 12.87 4.28
CA PHE A 58 -0.26 13.22 2.95
C PHE A 58 -0.25 14.73 2.84
N ASN A 59 0.91 15.29 2.54
CA ASN A 59 1.11 16.74 2.36
C ASN A 59 0.61 17.53 3.58
N GLY A 60 0.87 17.02 4.78
CA GLY A 60 0.51 17.66 6.05
C GLY A 60 -0.93 17.47 6.49
N LYS A 61 -1.74 16.75 5.71
CA LYS A 61 -3.15 16.51 6.02
C LYS A 61 -3.42 15.03 6.24
N GLU A 62 -4.28 14.73 7.21
CA GLU A 62 -4.74 13.37 7.44
C GLU A 62 -5.88 13.03 6.50
N SER A 63 -5.84 11.80 5.99
CA SER A 63 -6.89 11.27 5.13
C SER A 63 -7.18 9.84 5.55
N SER A 64 -8.45 9.48 5.62
CA SER A 64 -8.86 8.13 5.99
C SER A 64 -9.55 7.45 4.82
N LEU A 65 -9.18 6.19 4.61
CA LEU A 65 -9.76 5.33 3.59
C LEU A 65 -10.20 4.03 4.25
N VAL A 66 -11.28 3.44 3.73
CA VAL A 66 -11.63 2.07 4.07
C VAL A 66 -11.16 1.19 2.92
N TYR A 67 -10.24 0.27 3.23
CA TYR A 67 -9.69 -0.68 2.27
C TYR A 67 -10.38 -2.03 2.40
N GLU A 68 -10.67 -2.63 1.26
CA GLU A 68 -11.21 -4.00 1.20
C GLU A 68 -10.23 -4.89 0.46
N VAL A 69 -9.99 -6.10 0.98
CA VAL A 69 -9.16 -7.10 0.30
C VAL A 69 -9.93 -7.64 -0.89
N ILE A 70 -9.42 -7.37 -2.09
CA ILE A 70 -10.07 -7.76 -3.35
C ILE A 70 -9.36 -8.91 -4.07
N GLU A 71 -8.11 -9.17 -3.71
CA GLU A 71 -7.36 -10.31 -4.25
C GLU A 71 -6.46 -10.87 -3.15
N TYR A 72 -6.43 -12.19 -3.03
CA TYR A 72 -5.70 -12.87 -1.96
C TYR A 72 -5.22 -14.22 -2.49
N LYS A 73 -3.96 -14.25 -2.96
CA LYS A 73 -3.34 -15.49 -3.46
C LYS A 73 -2.12 -15.77 -2.60
N PRO A 74 -2.17 -16.79 -1.74
CA PRO A 74 -1.07 -17.07 -0.81
C PRO A 74 0.29 -17.10 -1.50
N ASN A 75 1.26 -16.45 -0.86
CA ASN A 75 2.66 -16.37 -1.29
C ASN A 75 2.90 -15.63 -2.60
N THR A 76 1.88 -15.02 -3.20
CA THR A 76 1.97 -14.40 -4.53
C THR A 76 1.49 -12.95 -4.54
N VAL A 77 0.25 -12.71 -4.15
CA VAL A 77 -0.31 -11.36 -4.24
C VAL A 77 -1.39 -11.13 -3.21
N ILE A 78 -1.37 -9.92 -2.64
CA ILE A 78 -2.52 -9.38 -1.91
C ILE A 78 -2.81 -8.00 -2.50
N ARG A 79 -4.08 -7.72 -2.74
CA ARG A 79 -4.52 -6.46 -3.33
C ARG A 79 -5.70 -5.92 -2.55
N LEU A 80 -5.64 -4.64 -2.20
CA LEU A 80 -6.69 -3.97 -1.44
C LEU A 80 -7.14 -2.74 -2.21
N ARG A 81 -8.44 -2.46 -2.15
CA ARG A 81 -9.01 -1.26 -2.75
C ARG A 81 -9.60 -0.39 -1.65
N GLY A 82 -9.09 0.84 -1.57
CA GLY A 82 -9.55 1.82 -0.61
C GLY A 82 -10.30 2.95 -1.29
N GLU A 83 -11.23 3.55 -0.58
CA GLU A 83 -12.02 4.62 -1.12
C GLU A 83 -12.54 5.55 -0.03
N ASN A 84 -12.61 6.84 -0.34
CA ASN A 84 -13.40 7.81 0.37
C ASN A 84 -14.03 8.75 -0.66
N LYS A 85 -14.65 9.85 -0.24
CA LYS A 85 -15.32 10.77 -1.17
C LYS A 85 -14.37 11.49 -2.12
N ASN A 86 -13.07 11.54 -1.81
CA ASN A 86 -12.10 12.33 -2.56
C ASN A 86 -11.14 11.49 -3.39
N ILE A 87 -10.93 10.22 -3.05
CA ILE A 87 -9.87 9.43 -3.64
C ILE A 87 -10.25 7.94 -3.68
N THR A 88 -9.76 7.25 -4.70
CA THR A 88 -9.75 5.79 -4.78
C THR A 88 -8.31 5.35 -4.85
N ALA A 89 -7.94 4.34 -4.06
CA ALA A 89 -6.59 3.79 -4.03
C ALA A 89 -6.64 2.28 -4.20
N VAL A 90 -5.68 1.73 -4.94
CA VAL A 90 -5.49 0.28 -5.02
C VAL A 90 -4.05 -0.01 -4.63
N ASP A 91 -3.88 -0.69 -3.51
CA ASP A 91 -2.59 -1.10 -3.01
C ASP A 91 -2.37 -2.57 -3.31
N SER A 92 -1.23 -2.90 -3.90
CA SER A 92 -0.88 -4.27 -4.27
C SER A 92 0.48 -4.63 -3.71
N MET A 93 0.57 -5.81 -3.11
CA MET A 93 1.83 -6.40 -2.68
C MET A 93 2.04 -7.67 -3.48
N LEU A 94 3.14 -7.71 -4.24
CA LEU A 94 3.44 -8.78 -5.17
C LEU A 94 4.74 -9.47 -4.75
N ILE A 95 4.76 -10.79 -4.78
CA ILE A 95 5.93 -11.58 -4.41
C ILE A 95 6.29 -12.48 -5.59
N VAL A 96 7.53 -12.35 -6.06
CA VAL A 96 8.08 -13.25 -7.08
C VAL A 96 9.23 -14.02 -6.47
N ASP A 97 9.15 -15.34 -6.51
CA ASP A 97 10.15 -16.25 -5.95
C ASP A 97 11.17 -16.60 -7.03
N HIS A 98 12.46 -16.35 -6.74
CA HIS A 98 13.57 -16.67 -7.65
C HIS A 98 14.40 -17.86 -7.14
N GLY A 99 13.93 -18.54 -6.10
CA GLY A 99 14.64 -19.67 -5.50
C GLY A 99 15.45 -19.26 -4.28
N ASP A 100 16.55 -18.54 -4.50
CA ASP A 100 17.43 -18.08 -3.41
C ASP A 100 17.06 -16.70 -2.86
N SER A 101 16.17 -16.00 -3.56
CA SER A 101 15.68 -14.68 -3.14
C SER A 101 14.30 -14.44 -3.72
N ARG A 102 13.66 -13.36 -3.27
CA ARG A 102 12.35 -12.92 -3.74
C ARG A 102 12.43 -11.47 -4.13
N THR A 103 11.61 -11.09 -5.11
CA THR A 103 11.34 -9.69 -5.39
C THR A 103 10.00 -9.37 -4.76
N PHE A 104 10.00 -8.37 -3.88
CA PHE A 104 8.77 -7.83 -3.30
C PHE A 104 8.48 -6.51 -3.97
N THR A 105 7.25 -6.35 -4.49
CA THR A 105 6.81 -5.11 -5.11
C THR A 105 5.59 -4.57 -4.37
N TYR A 106 5.69 -3.33 -3.93
CA TYR A 106 4.55 -2.57 -3.43
C TYR A 106 4.15 -1.57 -4.49
N GLU A 107 2.88 -1.61 -4.89
CA GLU A 107 2.33 -0.68 -5.87
C GLU A 107 1.10 -0.02 -5.29
N ALA A 108 1.03 1.30 -5.39
CA ALA A 108 -0.16 2.05 -4.98
C ALA A 108 -0.61 2.90 -6.16
N LYS A 109 -1.86 2.70 -6.59
CA LYS A 109 -2.49 3.46 -7.67
C LYS A 109 -3.57 4.35 -7.08
N PHE A 110 -3.49 5.64 -7.37
CA PHE A 110 -4.44 6.62 -6.85
C PHE A 110 -5.19 7.30 -7.98
N LYS A 111 -6.50 7.46 -7.79
CA LYS A 111 -7.35 8.29 -8.65
C LYS A 111 -8.04 9.31 -7.77
N LEU A 112 -7.82 10.59 -8.06
CA LEU A 112 -8.48 11.67 -7.34
C LEU A 112 -9.83 11.93 -7.98
N LYS A 113 -10.84 12.08 -7.14
CA LYS A 113 -12.21 12.40 -7.56
C LYS A 113 -12.37 13.91 -7.59
N GLY A 114 -13.17 14.40 -8.52
CA GLY A 114 -13.45 15.83 -8.65
C GLY A 114 -12.38 16.59 -9.43
N LEU A 115 -12.20 17.87 -9.12
CA LEU A 115 -11.38 18.80 -9.90
C LEU A 115 -9.93 18.88 -9.44
N ALA A 116 -9.42 17.87 -8.74
CA ALA A 116 -8.03 17.89 -8.27
C ALA A 116 -7.07 17.96 -9.45
N ASN A 117 -6.13 18.90 -9.37
CA ASN A 117 -5.15 19.11 -10.42
C ASN A 117 -3.93 18.20 -10.21
N LEU A 118 -3.91 17.06 -10.90
CA LEU A 118 -2.82 16.08 -10.80
C LEU A 118 -1.53 16.54 -11.49
N ALA A 119 -1.62 17.60 -12.31
CA ALA A 119 -0.45 18.15 -13.01
C ALA A 119 0.34 19.13 -12.15
N SER A 120 -0.08 19.42 -10.93
CA SER A 120 0.62 20.33 -10.05
C SER A 120 2.02 19.82 -9.71
N PRO A 121 3.08 20.62 -9.91
CA PRO A 121 4.44 20.23 -9.51
C PRO A 121 4.55 19.95 -8.02
N PHE A 122 3.75 20.66 -7.22
CA PHE A 122 3.69 20.49 -5.78
C PHE A 122 3.18 19.09 -5.40
N LEU A 123 2.13 18.64 -6.08
CA LEU A 123 1.53 17.33 -5.85
C LEU A 123 2.48 16.21 -6.30
N ALA A 124 3.14 16.38 -7.46
CA ALA A 124 4.12 15.43 -7.96
C ALA A 124 5.26 15.22 -6.96
N LYS A 125 5.75 16.30 -6.37
CA LYS A 125 6.81 16.25 -5.36
C LYS A 125 6.34 15.51 -4.11
N ALA A 126 5.11 15.75 -3.68
CA ALA A 126 4.52 15.08 -2.50
C ALA A 126 4.40 13.58 -2.72
N PHE A 127 4.00 13.14 -3.92
CA PHE A 127 3.92 11.71 -4.25
C PHE A 127 5.29 11.05 -4.34
N LYS A 128 6.32 11.76 -4.83
CA LYS A 128 7.69 11.25 -4.83
C LYS A 128 8.19 10.99 -3.41
N LYS A 129 7.88 11.92 -2.49
CA LYS A 129 8.24 11.75 -1.09
C LYS A 129 7.51 10.56 -0.48
N LEU A 130 6.24 10.38 -0.81
CA LEU A 130 5.46 9.25 -0.33
C LEU A 130 6.09 7.92 -0.75
N ALA A 131 6.51 7.81 -2.02
CA ALA A 131 7.19 6.62 -2.53
C ALA A 131 8.52 6.36 -1.83
N LYS A 132 9.32 7.40 -1.63
CA LYS A 132 10.61 7.30 -0.94
C LYS A 132 10.44 6.85 0.51
N ASP A 133 9.46 7.41 1.21
CA ASP A 133 9.19 7.05 2.59
C ASP A 133 8.75 5.57 2.69
N ALA A 134 7.91 5.12 1.77
CA ALA A 134 7.49 3.72 1.71
C ALA A 134 8.69 2.80 1.45
N GLU A 135 9.57 3.17 0.52
CA GLU A 135 10.78 2.40 0.24
C GLU A 135 11.66 2.26 1.48
N ASP A 136 11.90 3.37 2.17
CA ASP A 136 12.73 3.37 3.37
C ASP A 136 12.15 2.47 4.46
N GLY A 137 10.83 2.53 4.66
CA GLY A 137 10.16 1.68 5.64
C GLY A 137 10.20 0.20 5.25
N LEU A 138 9.98 -0.10 3.97
CA LEU A 138 10.02 -1.48 3.48
C LEU A 138 11.41 -2.10 3.62
N ARG A 139 12.47 -1.31 3.40
CA ARG A 139 13.85 -1.81 3.56
C ARG A 139 14.13 -2.29 4.99
N MET A 140 13.43 -1.75 5.97
CA MET A 140 13.62 -2.14 7.38
C MET A 140 12.94 -3.46 7.73
N VAL A 141 11.93 -3.90 6.95
CA VAL A 141 11.18 -5.12 7.26
C VAL A 141 11.40 -6.25 6.25
N LEU A 142 12.05 -5.98 5.14
CA LEU A 142 12.42 -6.99 4.15
C LEU A 142 13.81 -7.57 4.47
#